data_6377dc2ddec2544c5ba06042841586b1
#
_entry.id   6377dc2ddec2544c5ba06042841586b1
#
_cell.length_a   1.000
_cell.length_b   1.000
_cell.length_c   1.000
_cell.angle_alpha   90.00
_cell.angle_beta   90.00
_cell.angle_gamma   90.00
#
_symmetry.space_group_name_H-M   'P 1'
#
loop_
_entity.id
_entity.type
_entity.pdbx_description
1 polymer ?
#
loop_
_entity_poly.entity_id
_entity_poly.type
_entity_poly.pdbx_seq_one_letter_code
_entity_poly.pdbx_strand_id
1 'polypeptide(L)'
;MKKECLKYFTEIVEASKLDGTYKEERIITTPQRSRINTTKVNNVINMCANNYLGLANNQEIIEAAKASYEGHGYGMSSVRFICGTQDIHKELEAKIASFLEMDDTILYSSCFDANGGLFETLLTEEDCVISDALNHASIIDGVRLCKAKRMRGGAGAEGFGGGEDASGCYRWRVLYGWYCM
;
A
#
# COMPACT_ATOMS: atom_id res chain seq x y z
N MET A 1 -24.46 17.97 -10.36
CA MET A 1 -24.35 17.88 -8.89
C MET A 1 -25.29 18.90 -8.30
N LYS A 2 -26.20 18.51 -7.41
CA LYS A 2 -27.21 19.42 -6.84
C LYS A 2 -26.51 20.49 -5.99
N LYS A 3 -27.00 21.74 -6.01
CA LYS A 3 -26.43 22.87 -5.22
C LYS A 3 -26.29 22.57 -3.72
N GLU A 4 -27.21 21.78 -3.17
CA GLU A 4 -27.19 21.33 -1.78
C GLU A 4 -25.98 20.44 -1.44
N CYS A 5 -25.59 19.54 -2.35
CA CYS A 5 -24.42 18.68 -2.18
C CYS A 5 -23.12 19.52 -2.16
N LEU A 6 -23.04 20.53 -3.05
CA LEU A 6 -21.89 21.42 -3.07
C LEU A 6 -21.79 22.23 -1.77
N LYS A 7 -22.91 22.76 -1.28
CA LYS A 7 -22.97 23.49 -0.01
C LYS A 7 -22.47 22.63 1.16
N TYR A 8 -22.95 21.40 1.26
CA TYR A 8 -22.52 20.45 2.30
C TYR A 8 -20.99 20.24 2.33
N PHE A 9 -20.39 19.96 1.17
CA PHE A 9 -18.92 19.78 1.10
C PHE A 9 -18.15 21.07 1.36
N THR A 10 -18.68 22.22 0.95
CA THR A 10 -18.08 23.54 1.25
C THR A 10 -18.04 23.77 2.75
N GLU A 11 -19.12 23.50 3.46
CA GLU A 11 -19.19 23.65 4.92
C GLU A 11 -18.17 22.75 5.64
N ILE A 12 -17.96 21.49 5.18
CA ILE A 12 -16.93 20.59 5.73
C ILE A 12 -15.53 21.17 5.52
N VAL A 13 -15.24 21.67 4.32
CA VAL A 13 -13.92 22.25 4.01
C VAL A 13 -13.67 23.50 4.86
N GLU A 14 -14.65 24.39 5.00
CA GLU A 14 -14.49 25.58 5.84
C GLU A 14 -14.33 25.22 7.34
N ALA A 15 -15.07 24.23 7.82
CA ALA A 15 -14.90 23.71 9.18
C ALA A 15 -13.47 23.17 9.40
N SER A 16 -12.94 22.40 8.44
CA SER A 16 -11.57 21.87 8.54
C SER A 16 -10.49 22.95 8.53
N LYS A 17 -10.74 24.10 7.86
CA LYS A 17 -9.85 25.27 7.92
C LYS A 17 -9.89 25.94 9.28
N LEU A 18 -11.07 26.08 9.86
CA LEU A 18 -11.24 26.67 11.20
C LEU A 18 -10.61 25.81 12.29
N ASP A 19 -10.73 24.49 12.19
CA ASP A 19 -10.15 23.52 13.12
C ASP A 19 -8.64 23.32 12.93
N GLY A 20 -8.02 23.93 11.91
CA GLY A 20 -6.60 23.77 11.60
C GLY A 20 -6.22 22.40 11.06
N THR A 21 -7.20 21.57 10.68
CA THR A 21 -6.97 20.23 10.08
C THR A 21 -6.81 20.27 8.57
N TYR A 22 -7.20 21.37 7.93
CA TYR A 22 -7.01 21.56 6.50
C TYR A 22 -5.52 21.66 6.16
N LYS A 23 -5.05 20.81 5.26
CA LYS A 23 -3.65 20.82 4.79
C LYS A 23 -3.57 21.32 3.35
N GLU A 24 -2.82 22.39 3.16
CA GLU A 24 -2.45 22.85 1.83
C GLU A 24 -1.28 22.01 1.29
N GLU A 25 -1.41 21.49 0.09
CA GLU A 25 -0.36 20.71 -0.56
C GLU A 25 0.86 21.59 -0.89
N ARG A 26 2.05 21.05 -0.65
CA ARG A 26 3.32 21.68 -1.02
C ARG A 26 3.75 21.18 -2.38
N ILE A 27 3.74 22.06 -3.38
CA ILE A 27 4.08 21.71 -4.75
C ILE A 27 5.60 21.65 -4.91
N ILE A 28 6.12 20.45 -5.16
CA ILE A 28 7.56 20.19 -5.40
C ILE A 28 7.84 20.42 -6.89
N THR A 29 8.93 21.15 -7.17
CA THR A 29 9.32 21.55 -8.54
C THR A 29 10.61 20.88 -9.03
N THR A 30 11.16 19.97 -8.25
CA THR A 30 12.37 19.19 -8.57
C THR A 30 12.10 17.69 -8.43
N PRO A 31 12.98 16.82 -8.94
CA PRO A 31 12.97 15.41 -8.60
C PRO A 31 13.05 15.19 -7.08
N GLN A 32 12.56 14.05 -6.60
CA GLN A 32 12.66 13.64 -5.20
C GLN A 32 14.13 13.39 -4.83
N ARG A 33 14.61 14.15 -3.85
CA ARG A 33 15.96 14.10 -3.29
C ARG A 33 15.93 14.50 -1.82
N SER A 34 17.06 14.42 -1.13
CA SER A 34 17.22 14.97 0.23
C SER A 34 17.03 16.48 0.28
N ARG A 35 17.34 17.18 -0.82
CA ARG A 35 17.06 18.61 -0.99
C ARG A 35 16.20 18.83 -2.22
N ILE A 36 15.12 19.56 -2.06
CA ILE A 36 14.11 19.83 -3.08
C ILE A 36 13.80 21.32 -3.16
N ASN A 37 13.21 21.73 -4.28
CA ASN A 37 12.59 23.03 -4.40
C ASN A 37 11.05 22.87 -4.40
N THR A 38 10.39 23.85 -3.85
CA THR A 38 8.93 23.99 -3.94
C THR A 38 8.58 25.30 -4.63
N THR A 39 7.32 25.51 -4.98
CA THR A 39 6.84 26.78 -5.53
C THR A 39 7.01 27.96 -4.56
N LYS A 40 7.13 27.70 -3.26
CA LYS A 40 7.23 28.73 -2.23
C LYS A 40 8.67 28.94 -1.72
N VAL A 41 9.46 27.87 -1.65
CA VAL A 41 10.80 27.90 -1.02
C VAL A 41 11.76 26.98 -1.77
N ASN A 42 12.99 27.46 -1.99
CA ASN A 42 14.05 26.68 -2.61
C ASN A 42 14.95 26.01 -1.59
N ASN A 43 15.59 24.92 -1.99
CA ASN A 43 16.62 24.19 -1.22
C ASN A 43 16.14 23.73 0.16
N VAL A 44 14.94 23.19 0.23
CA VAL A 44 14.34 22.66 1.47
C VAL A 44 14.83 21.23 1.71
N ILE A 45 15.12 20.90 2.94
CA ILE A 45 15.42 19.51 3.34
C ILE A 45 14.12 18.72 3.35
N ASN A 46 14.09 17.64 2.58
CA ASN A 46 12.95 16.74 2.49
C ASN A 46 13.08 15.58 3.48
N MET A 47 12.37 15.69 4.59
CA MET A 47 12.34 14.67 5.66
C MET A 47 11.11 13.75 5.59
N CYS A 48 10.24 13.95 4.59
CA CYS A 48 8.91 13.30 4.54
C CYS A 48 8.80 12.24 3.44
N ALA A 49 9.79 12.14 2.54
CA ALA A 49 9.71 11.22 1.42
C ALA A 49 10.02 9.77 1.82
N ASN A 50 9.29 8.82 1.26
CA ASN A 50 9.56 7.38 1.36
C ASN A 50 10.67 6.95 0.36
N ASN A 51 11.73 7.74 0.28
CA ASN A 51 12.87 7.50 -0.63
C ASN A 51 14.07 6.96 0.16
N TYR A 52 13.85 5.91 0.94
CA TYR A 52 14.81 5.38 1.91
C TYR A 52 16.15 4.96 1.30
N LEU A 53 16.12 4.39 0.09
CA LEU A 53 17.32 3.96 -0.64
C LEU A 53 17.88 5.04 -1.57
N GLY A 54 17.24 6.21 -1.66
CA GLY A 54 17.69 7.30 -2.54
C GLY A 54 17.50 7.03 -4.05
N LEU A 55 16.72 6.03 -4.42
CA LEU A 55 16.60 5.54 -5.80
C LEU A 55 15.61 6.32 -6.67
N ALA A 56 14.76 7.17 -6.08
CA ALA A 56 13.70 7.86 -6.81
C ALA A 56 14.21 8.75 -7.97
N ASN A 57 15.47 9.15 -7.96
CA ASN A 57 16.11 9.92 -9.04
C ASN A 57 17.47 9.31 -9.44
N ASN A 58 17.59 7.99 -9.36
CA ASN A 58 18.78 7.28 -9.83
C ASN A 58 18.78 7.25 -11.35
N GLN A 59 19.92 7.63 -11.96
CA GLN A 59 20.02 7.79 -13.41
C GLN A 59 19.93 6.44 -14.14
N GLU A 60 20.50 5.37 -13.60
CA GLU A 60 20.43 4.04 -14.21
C GLU A 60 19.00 3.51 -14.27
N ILE A 61 18.22 3.73 -13.20
CA ILE A 61 16.81 3.35 -13.16
C ILE A 61 15.98 4.18 -14.15
N ILE A 62 16.26 5.48 -14.27
CA ILE A 62 15.60 6.35 -15.23
C ILE A 62 15.86 5.90 -16.67
N GLU A 63 17.11 5.59 -17.01
CA GLU A 63 17.44 5.12 -18.36
C GLU A 63 16.85 3.73 -18.65
N ALA A 64 16.86 2.81 -17.69
CA ALA A 64 16.20 1.52 -17.83
C ALA A 64 14.68 1.67 -18.07
N ALA A 65 14.03 2.57 -17.35
CA ALA A 65 12.62 2.86 -17.56
C ALA A 65 12.32 3.46 -18.94
N LYS A 66 13.17 4.37 -19.43
CA LYS A 66 13.04 4.93 -20.80
C LYS A 66 13.24 3.85 -21.87
N ALA A 67 14.25 3.00 -21.72
CA ALA A 67 14.52 1.93 -22.66
C ALA A 67 13.37 0.91 -22.73
N SER A 68 12.68 0.64 -21.61
CA SER A 68 11.54 -0.27 -21.61
C SER A 68 10.37 0.20 -22.49
N TYR A 69 10.19 1.50 -22.65
CA TYR A 69 9.13 2.04 -23.51
C TYR A 69 9.35 1.75 -25.00
N GLU A 70 10.59 1.61 -25.44
CA GLU A 70 10.90 1.28 -26.84
C GLU A 70 10.48 -0.15 -27.19
N GLY A 71 10.61 -1.09 -26.23
CA GLY A 71 10.27 -2.50 -26.46
C GLY A 71 8.82 -2.85 -26.09
N HIS A 72 8.27 -2.23 -25.05
CA HIS A 72 6.99 -2.63 -24.46
C HIS A 72 5.89 -1.56 -24.58
N GLY A 73 6.23 -0.38 -25.08
CA GLY A 73 5.29 0.74 -25.14
C GLY A 73 5.00 1.37 -23.78
N TYR A 74 4.07 2.33 -23.75
CA TYR A 74 3.77 3.09 -22.54
C TYR A 74 2.80 2.38 -21.58
N GLY A 75 1.82 1.66 -22.09
CA GLY A 75 0.74 1.09 -21.28
C GLY A 75 0.36 -0.33 -21.67
N MET A 76 -0.07 -1.09 -20.65
CA MET A 76 -0.49 -2.49 -20.81
C MET A 76 -1.85 -2.66 -21.49
N SER A 77 -2.72 -1.66 -21.37
CA SER A 77 -4.07 -1.59 -21.96
C SER A 77 -4.99 -2.76 -21.62
N SER A 78 -4.61 -3.62 -20.68
CA SER A 78 -5.39 -4.76 -20.23
C SER A 78 -4.98 -5.22 -18.84
N VAL A 79 -5.88 -5.93 -18.15
CA VAL A 79 -5.56 -6.67 -16.94
C VAL A 79 -4.72 -7.90 -17.27
N ARG A 80 -3.88 -8.32 -16.33
CA ARG A 80 -2.87 -9.34 -16.54
C ARG A 80 -3.40 -10.67 -17.04
N PHE A 81 -4.49 -11.18 -16.49
CA PHE A 81 -5.01 -12.51 -16.82
C PHE A 81 -5.73 -12.58 -18.17
N ILE A 82 -6.07 -11.44 -18.79
CA ILE A 82 -6.70 -11.41 -20.12
C ILE A 82 -5.62 -11.32 -21.20
N CYS A 83 -4.96 -10.15 -21.35
CA CYS A 83 -3.91 -9.93 -22.33
C CYS A 83 -2.88 -8.87 -21.90
N GLY A 84 -2.76 -8.57 -20.60
CA GLY A 84 -1.87 -7.56 -20.04
C GLY A 84 -0.59 -8.12 -19.43
N THR A 85 -0.35 -9.43 -19.45
CA THR A 85 0.90 -10.02 -18.96
C THR A 85 1.97 -9.95 -20.05
N GLN A 86 3.08 -9.28 -19.75
CA GLN A 86 4.27 -9.21 -20.60
C GLN A 86 5.40 -10.04 -19.97
N ASP A 87 6.43 -10.30 -20.75
CA ASP A 87 7.65 -11.03 -20.34
C ASP A 87 8.35 -10.37 -19.15
N ILE A 88 8.47 -9.04 -19.13
CA ILE A 88 9.06 -8.28 -18.01
C ILE A 88 8.33 -8.51 -16.67
N HIS A 89 7.04 -8.78 -16.68
CA HIS A 89 6.34 -9.16 -15.45
C HIS A 89 6.84 -10.50 -14.94
N LYS A 90 6.96 -11.49 -15.82
CA LYS A 90 7.41 -12.84 -15.45
C LYS A 90 8.87 -12.86 -15.03
N GLU A 91 9.71 -12.06 -15.71
CA GLU A 91 11.10 -11.90 -15.34
C GLU A 91 11.26 -11.28 -13.95
N LEU A 92 10.48 -10.23 -13.63
CA LEU A 92 10.52 -9.60 -12.32
C LEU A 92 9.99 -10.54 -11.21
N GLU A 93 8.90 -11.26 -11.47
CA GLU A 93 8.37 -12.28 -10.54
C GLU A 93 9.42 -13.34 -10.23
N ALA A 94 10.08 -13.88 -11.24
CA ALA A 94 11.13 -14.88 -11.06
C ALA A 94 12.35 -14.35 -10.28
N LYS A 95 12.78 -13.11 -10.57
CA LYS A 95 13.88 -12.47 -9.82
C LYS A 95 13.56 -12.24 -8.36
N ILE A 96 12.34 -11.78 -8.06
CA ILE A 96 11.90 -11.55 -6.67
C ILE A 96 11.76 -12.90 -5.94
N ALA A 97 11.15 -13.90 -6.55
CA ALA A 97 11.01 -15.23 -5.98
C ALA A 97 12.39 -15.83 -5.62
N SER A 98 13.34 -15.76 -6.56
CA SER A 98 14.71 -16.21 -6.32
C SER A 98 15.42 -15.42 -5.23
N PHE A 99 15.26 -14.09 -5.18
CA PHE A 99 15.88 -13.25 -4.16
C PHE A 99 15.35 -13.53 -2.75
N LEU A 100 14.05 -13.83 -2.64
CA LEU A 100 13.38 -14.12 -1.37
C LEU A 100 13.36 -15.63 -1.02
N GLU A 101 13.98 -16.48 -1.85
CA GLU A 101 13.98 -17.94 -1.68
C GLU A 101 12.56 -18.52 -1.57
N MET A 102 11.63 -18.00 -2.40
CA MET A 102 10.24 -18.43 -2.51
C MET A 102 9.98 -19.17 -3.82
N ASP A 103 8.93 -19.97 -3.85
CA ASP A 103 8.58 -20.76 -5.04
C ASP A 103 8.06 -19.88 -6.19
N ASP A 104 7.31 -18.83 -5.88
CA ASP A 104 6.74 -17.91 -6.86
C ASP A 104 6.45 -16.52 -6.25
N THR A 105 6.15 -15.55 -7.10
CA THR A 105 5.80 -14.16 -6.73
C THR A 105 4.62 -13.68 -7.56
N ILE A 106 3.73 -12.93 -6.93
CA ILE A 106 2.67 -12.18 -7.60
C ILE A 106 2.90 -10.68 -7.41
N LEU A 107 2.77 -9.92 -8.50
CA LEU A 107 2.93 -8.47 -8.50
C LEU A 107 1.60 -7.73 -8.36
N TYR A 108 1.63 -6.65 -7.59
CA TYR A 108 0.54 -5.68 -7.47
C TYR A 108 1.04 -4.28 -7.80
N SER A 109 0.14 -3.38 -8.22
CA SER A 109 0.46 -1.99 -8.56
C SER A 109 0.93 -1.16 -7.36
N SER A 110 0.55 -1.56 -6.15
CA SER A 110 0.98 -0.93 -4.90
C SER A 110 0.89 -1.90 -3.72
N CYS A 111 1.57 -1.58 -2.62
CA CYS A 111 1.39 -2.31 -1.35
C CYS A 111 -0.05 -2.19 -0.83
N PHE A 112 -0.74 -1.08 -1.10
CA PHE A 112 -2.13 -0.89 -0.72
C PHE A 112 -3.04 -1.90 -1.45
N ASP A 113 -2.85 -2.06 -2.77
CA ASP A 113 -3.59 -3.02 -3.58
C ASP A 113 -3.28 -4.46 -3.17
N ALA A 114 -2.02 -4.76 -2.86
CA ALA A 114 -1.62 -6.07 -2.36
C ALA A 114 -2.33 -6.43 -1.05
N ASN A 115 -2.33 -5.52 -0.08
CA ASN A 115 -3.03 -5.72 1.18
C ASN A 115 -4.56 -5.79 1.01
N GLY A 116 -5.12 -4.99 0.10
CA GLY A 116 -6.55 -5.03 -0.23
C GLY A 116 -6.99 -6.35 -0.86
N GLY A 117 -6.16 -6.91 -1.75
CA GLY A 117 -6.47 -8.14 -2.47
C GLY A 117 -6.14 -9.43 -1.72
N LEU A 118 -5.22 -9.40 -0.74
CA LEU A 118 -4.70 -10.60 -0.10
C LEU A 118 -5.73 -11.29 0.80
N PHE A 119 -6.31 -10.54 1.73
CA PHE A 119 -7.11 -11.12 2.82
C PHE A 119 -8.43 -11.69 2.31
N GLU A 120 -9.16 -10.93 1.49
CA GLU A 120 -10.45 -11.36 0.95
C GLU A 120 -10.31 -12.57 0.03
N THR A 121 -9.18 -12.67 -0.70
CA THR A 121 -8.93 -13.77 -1.63
C THR A 121 -8.55 -15.06 -0.92
N LEU A 122 -7.76 -14.99 0.15
CA LEU A 122 -7.20 -16.16 0.82
C LEU A 122 -8.01 -16.64 2.02
N LEU A 123 -8.85 -15.78 2.61
CA LEU A 123 -9.52 -16.06 3.87
C LEU A 123 -11.03 -16.12 3.70
N THR A 124 -11.62 -17.07 4.42
CA THR A 124 -13.06 -17.35 4.46
C THR A 124 -13.64 -17.07 5.84
N GLU A 125 -14.93 -17.30 6.02
CA GLU A 125 -15.61 -17.21 7.33
C GLU A 125 -15.12 -18.23 8.36
N GLU A 126 -14.45 -19.30 7.90
CA GLU A 126 -13.86 -20.33 8.74
C GLU A 126 -12.49 -19.94 9.30
N ASP A 127 -11.89 -18.88 8.76
CA ASP A 127 -10.57 -18.41 9.15
C ASP A 127 -10.66 -17.30 10.22
N CYS A 128 -9.53 -17.09 10.90
CA CYS A 128 -9.37 -16.02 11.87
C CYS A 128 -8.10 -15.21 11.58
N VAL A 129 -8.22 -13.89 11.58
CA VAL A 129 -7.08 -12.97 11.43
C VAL A 129 -6.72 -12.38 12.78
N ILE A 130 -5.49 -12.61 13.20
CA ILE A 130 -4.90 -11.94 14.36
C ILE A 130 -4.00 -10.83 13.85
N SER A 131 -4.34 -9.60 14.17
CA SER A 131 -3.69 -8.40 13.63
C SER A 131 -3.23 -7.49 14.76
N ASP A 132 -2.07 -6.86 14.57
CA ASP A 132 -1.60 -5.80 15.47
C ASP A 132 -2.59 -4.61 15.48
N ALA A 133 -2.62 -3.88 16.59
CA ALA A 133 -3.50 -2.73 16.77
C ALA A 133 -3.10 -1.52 15.93
N LEU A 134 -1.80 -1.38 15.61
CA LEU A 134 -1.21 -0.21 14.95
C LEU A 134 -0.71 -0.51 13.53
N ASN A 135 -1.40 -1.38 12.82
CA ASN A 135 -1.07 -1.66 11.43
C ASN A 135 -1.31 -0.47 10.50
N HIS A 136 -0.63 -0.49 9.35
CA HIS A 136 -0.88 0.46 8.28
C HIS A 136 -2.34 0.41 7.80
N ALA A 137 -2.88 1.54 7.37
CA ALA A 137 -4.28 1.67 6.94
C ALA A 137 -4.69 0.62 5.89
N SER A 138 -3.82 0.29 4.94
CA SER A 138 -4.09 -0.73 3.91
C SER A 138 -4.31 -2.13 4.48
N ILE A 139 -3.59 -2.50 5.53
CA ILE A 139 -3.78 -3.78 6.23
C ILE A 139 -5.11 -3.77 6.98
N ILE A 140 -5.40 -2.67 7.68
CA ILE A 140 -6.69 -2.49 8.39
C ILE A 140 -7.86 -2.61 7.41
N ASP A 141 -7.76 -1.96 6.25
CA ASP A 141 -8.82 -1.99 5.23
C ASP A 141 -8.92 -3.37 4.56
N GLY A 142 -7.80 -4.01 4.23
CA GLY A 142 -7.80 -5.36 3.68
C GLY A 142 -8.42 -6.38 4.64
N VAL A 143 -8.06 -6.33 5.93
CA VAL A 143 -8.69 -7.17 6.97
C VAL A 143 -10.17 -6.82 7.15
N ARG A 144 -10.56 -5.57 6.98
CA ARG A 144 -11.97 -5.14 7.06
C ARG A 144 -12.82 -5.69 5.92
N LEU A 145 -12.26 -5.86 4.73
CA LEU A 145 -12.94 -6.39 3.55
C LEU A 145 -13.13 -7.90 3.61
N CYS A 146 -12.25 -8.65 4.30
CA CYS A 146 -12.39 -10.09 4.38
C CYS A 146 -13.50 -10.53 5.33
N LYS A 147 -13.99 -11.76 5.14
CA LYS A 147 -15.07 -12.36 5.94
C LYS A 147 -14.57 -13.07 7.20
N ALA A 148 -13.24 -13.23 7.35
CA ALA A 148 -12.64 -13.89 8.50
C ALA A 148 -12.91 -13.13 9.81
N LYS A 149 -12.99 -13.86 10.91
CA LYS A 149 -13.09 -13.27 12.24
C LYS A 149 -11.83 -12.47 12.55
N ARG A 150 -11.99 -11.29 13.17
CA ARG A 150 -10.88 -10.38 13.49
C ARG A 150 -10.60 -10.40 14.97
N MET A 151 -9.34 -10.63 15.32
CA MET A 151 -8.84 -10.53 16.68
C MET A 151 -7.69 -9.53 16.73
N ARG A 152 -7.63 -8.72 17.79
CA ARG A 152 -6.50 -7.82 18.05
C ARG A 152 -5.47 -8.57 18.89
N GLY A 153 -4.24 -8.68 18.41
CA GLY A 153 -3.09 -9.08 19.20
C GLY A 153 -2.74 -7.95 20.17
N GLY A 154 -2.79 -8.20 21.48
CA GLY A 154 -2.21 -7.30 22.48
C GLY A 154 -0.68 -7.47 22.50
N ALA A 155 0.05 -6.46 22.99
CA ALA A 155 1.49 -6.53 23.26
C ALA A 155 1.74 -7.52 24.42
N GLY A 156 1.78 -8.80 24.11
CA GLY A 156 1.94 -9.90 25.05
C GLY A 156 1.36 -11.16 24.44
N ALA A 157 2.10 -11.76 23.50
CA ALA A 157 1.71 -13.03 22.87
C ALA A 157 1.69 -14.22 23.85
N GLU A 158 1.81 -13.99 25.15
CA GLU A 158 1.80 -15.02 26.19
C GLU A 158 0.40 -15.46 26.62
N GLY A 159 -0.67 -14.92 26.03
CA GLY A 159 -2.06 -15.14 26.44
C GLY A 159 -2.98 -15.84 25.44
N PHE A 160 -2.49 -16.47 24.39
CA PHE A 160 -3.33 -17.26 23.47
C PHE A 160 -3.58 -18.69 23.98
N GLY A 161 -3.94 -18.82 25.26
CA GLY A 161 -4.56 -19.98 25.85
C GLY A 161 -6.07 -19.82 25.82
N GLY A 162 -6.75 -20.51 24.92
CA GLY A 162 -8.14 -20.98 25.05
C GLY A 162 -9.19 -20.02 25.63
N GLY A 163 -9.36 -18.83 25.14
CA GLY A 163 -10.54 -18.02 25.44
C GLY A 163 -11.75 -18.48 24.62
N GLU A 164 -12.93 -18.49 25.23
CA GLU A 164 -14.20 -18.97 24.66
C GLU A 164 -14.61 -18.30 23.33
N ASP A 165 -14.02 -17.16 22.96
CA ASP A 165 -14.29 -16.46 21.70
C ASP A 165 -13.65 -17.07 20.46
N ALA A 166 -12.74 -18.02 20.64
CA ALA A 166 -12.04 -18.70 19.54
C ALA A 166 -12.70 -20.01 19.09
N SER A 167 -13.77 -20.45 19.75
CA SER A 167 -14.40 -21.76 19.59
C SER A 167 -15.12 -22.01 18.26
N GLY A 168 -14.96 -21.15 17.28
CA GLY A 168 -15.56 -21.34 15.95
C GLY A 168 -14.61 -21.12 14.78
N CYS A 169 -13.31 -20.96 15.01
CA CYS A 169 -12.32 -20.81 13.94
C CYS A 169 -11.57 -22.11 13.72
N TYR A 170 -11.65 -22.68 12.51
CA TYR A 170 -10.97 -23.94 12.15
C TYR A 170 -9.51 -23.70 11.70
N ARG A 171 -9.13 -22.48 11.36
CA ARG A 171 -7.78 -22.08 10.96
C ARG A 171 -7.35 -20.75 11.56
N TRP A 172 -6.13 -20.70 12.07
CA TRP A 172 -5.50 -19.51 12.62
C TRP A 172 -4.48 -18.96 11.63
N ARG A 173 -4.58 -17.68 11.28
CA ARG A 173 -3.58 -16.95 10.51
C ARG A 173 -3.07 -15.79 11.34
N VAL A 174 -1.82 -15.89 11.79
CA VAL A 174 -1.15 -14.83 12.53
C VAL A 174 -0.46 -13.91 11.53
N LEU A 175 -0.88 -12.64 11.50
CA LEU A 175 -0.23 -11.60 10.72
C LEU A 175 0.55 -10.72 11.67
N TYR A 176 1.85 -10.91 11.71
CA TYR A 176 2.75 -9.93 12.28
C TYR A 176 2.73 -8.69 11.38
N GLY A 177 2.67 -7.50 12.00
CA GLY A 177 2.68 -6.24 11.27
C GLY A 177 3.87 -6.18 10.33
N TRP A 178 3.61 -6.17 9.03
CA TRP A 178 4.62 -5.89 8.04
C TRP A 178 4.86 -4.39 8.06
N TYR A 179 6.01 -4.00 8.54
CA TYR A 179 6.49 -2.67 8.22
C TYR A 179 6.72 -2.67 6.71
N CYS A 180 5.85 -2.00 5.95
CA CYS A 180 6.17 -1.63 4.58
C CYS A 180 7.34 -0.66 4.67
N MET A 181 8.55 -1.15 4.44
CA MET A 181 9.71 -0.31 4.17
C MET A 181 9.58 0.31 2.78
#